data_6ca128707a0cc401b301c5cd35ff2fb9
#
_entry.id   6ca128707a0cc401b301c5cd35ff2fb9
#
_cell.length_a   1.000
_cell.length_b   1.000
_cell.length_c   1.000
_cell.angle_alpha   90.00
_cell.angle_beta   90.00
_cell.angle_gamma   90.00
#
_symmetry.space_group_name_H-M   'P 1'
#
loop_
_entity.id
_entity.type
_entity.pdbx_description
1 polymer ?
#
loop_
_entity_poly.entity_id
_entity_poly.type
_entity_poly.pdbx_seq_one_letter_code
_entity_poly.pdbx_strand_id
1 'polypeptide(L)'
;EAGHDRFSYDLVARVLGEPIEIDVIKRLAGERELNMTRLALNLSEYVNGVAKRHAEVSRQMFPGYRVHAITNGVHPFTWTAKPFRTLYDHYLPGWCHQPELLVRADCCIPDDAVREARQQAKQGLIERVHQRMGVILDAQVPILGFARRMTAYKRPDLLFADLERLRVIARQHPFQIVLAGKAHPRDGD
;
A
#
# COMPACT_ATOMS: atom_id res chain seq x y z
N GLU A 1 6.95 12.25 2.83
CA GLU A 1 6.11 13.31 3.42
C GLU A 1 4.74 13.44 2.74
N ALA A 2 4.37 12.49 1.90
CA ALA A 2 3.06 12.50 1.24
C ALA A 2 1.92 12.50 2.30
N GLY A 3 0.94 13.39 2.13
CA GLY A 3 -0.19 13.52 3.03
C GLY A 3 0.00 14.51 4.19
N HIS A 4 1.10 15.27 4.21
CA HIS A 4 1.36 16.34 5.19
C HIS A 4 1.36 17.69 4.48
N ASP A 5 0.17 18.15 4.08
CA ASP A 5 0.02 19.39 3.32
C ASP A 5 0.38 20.61 4.15
N ARG A 6 1.04 21.57 3.49
CA ARG A 6 1.45 22.84 4.08
C ARG A 6 1.09 23.98 3.13
N PHE A 7 0.68 25.10 3.69
CA PHE A 7 0.26 26.26 2.93
C PHE A 7 0.84 27.55 3.52
N SER A 8 1.19 28.50 2.67
CA SER A 8 1.58 29.83 3.13
C SER A 8 0.36 30.55 3.72
N TYR A 9 0.58 31.38 4.74
CA TYR A 9 -0.52 32.13 5.36
C TYR A 9 -1.11 33.17 4.42
N ASP A 10 -0.35 33.69 3.45
CA ASP A 10 -0.88 34.57 2.39
C ASP A 10 -1.92 33.86 1.53
N LEU A 11 -1.68 32.57 1.20
CA LEU A 11 -2.66 31.74 0.49
C LEU A 11 -3.88 31.49 1.36
N VAL A 12 -3.68 31.16 2.63
CA VAL A 12 -4.78 30.91 3.59
C VAL A 12 -5.67 32.14 3.72
N ALA A 13 -5.09 33.33 3.94
CA ALA A 13 -5.82 34.58 4.04
C ALA A 13 -6.61 34.89 2.77
N ARG A 14 -5.97 34.70 1.61
CA ARG A 14 -6.63 34.95 0.31
C ARG A 14 -7.80 34.02 0.02
N VAL A 15 -7.68 32.76 0.43
CA VAL A 15 -8.71 31.73 0.12
C VAL A 15 -9.86 31.77 1.11
N LEU A 16 -9.56 31.96 2.41
CA LEU A 16 -10.57 31.88 3.46
C LEU A 16 -11.24 33.26 3.75
N GLY A 17 -10.55 34.35 3.38
CA GLY A 17 -11.06 35.72 3.66
C GLY A 17 -11.13 36.02 5.16
N GLU A 18 -11.68 37.19 5.49
CA GLU A 18 -12.06 37.49 6.89
C GLU A 18 -13.38 36.81 7.25
N PRO A 19 -13.55 36.24 8.44
CA PRO A 19 -13.01 36.66 9.73
C PRO A 19 -12.14 35.59 10.45
N ILE A 20 -11.11 35.03 9.81
CA ILE A 20 -10.28 34.04 10.48
C ILE A 20 -9.11 34.71 11.18
N GLU A 21 -9.02 34.53 12.49
CA GLU A 21 -7.89 35.01 13.28
C GLU A 21 -6.63 34.16 12.96
N ILE A 22 -5.86 34.59 11.96
CA ILE A 22 -4.65 33.89 11.49
C ILE A 22 -3.67 33.63 12.64
N ASP A 23 -3.57 34.53 13.62
CA ASP A 23 -2.67 34.36 14.76
C ASP A 23 -3.07 33.17 15.67
N VAL A 24 -4.36 32.85 15.75
CA VAL A 24 -4.84 31.65 16.45
C VAL A 24 -4.43 30.41 15.67
N ILE A 25 -4.57 30.43 14.35
CA ILE A 25 -4.16 29.31 13.48
C ILE A 25 -2.65 29.09 13.54
N LYS A 26 -1.85 30.16 13.52
CA LYS A 26 -0.36 30.06 13.64
C LYS A 26 0.06 29.34 14.91
N ARG A 27 -0.55 29.65 16.04
CA ARG A 27 -0.27 28.98 17.32
C ARG A 27 -0.57 27.48 17.26
N LEU A 28 -1.63 27.08 16.56
CA LEU A 28 -2.06 25.68 16.44
C LEU A 28 -1.34 24.91 15.33
N ALA A 29 -1.02 25.58 14.24
CA ALA A 29 -0.55 24.91 13.02
C ALA A 29 0.93 25.17 12.67
N GLY A 30 1.56 26.15 13.30
CA GLY A 30 2.96 26.55 13.08
C GLY A 30 3.10 27.99 12.60
N GLU A 31 4.15 28.67 13.07
CA GLU A 31 4.38 30.11 12.86
C GLU A 31 4.66 30.50 11.40
N ARG A 32 5.39 29.66 10.67
CA ARG A 32 5.85 29.97 9.30
C ARG A 32 4.85 29.65 8.22
N GLU A 33 4.14 28.56 8.39
CA GLU A 33 3.20 28.01 7.42
C GLU A 33 2.11 27.21 8.14
N LEU A 34 0.94 27.15 7.56
CA LEU A 34 -0.15 26.29 7.99
C LEU A 34 0.25 24.82 7.70
N ASN A 35 0.60 24.07 8.74
CA ASN A 35 0.80 22.62 8.67
C ASN A 35 -0.52 21.93 9.05
N MET A 36 -1.20 21.35 8.08
CA MET A 36 -2.52 20.71 8.27
C MET A 36 -2.45 19.56 9.29
N THR A 37 -1.36 18.80 9.29
CA THR A 37 -1.20 17.70 10.25
C THR A 37 -1.06 18.23 11.68
N ARG A 38 -0.24 19.28 11.89
CA ARG A 38 -0.08 19.89 13.21
C ARG A 38 -1.38 20.51 13.71
N LEU A 39 -2.11 21.19 12.81
CA LEU A 39 -3.44 21.70 13.13
C LEU A 39 -4.38 20.59 13.60
N ALA A 40 -4.47 19.51 12.82
CA ALA A 40 -5.30 18.35 13.16
C ALA A 40 -4.88 17.70 14.50
N LEU A 41 -3.59 17.55 14.75
CA LEU A 41 -3.07 17.00 16.00
C LEU A 41 -3.49 17.86 17.22
N ASN A 42 -3.44 19.19 17.10
CA ASN A 42 -3.79 20.12 18.17
C ASN A 42 -5.31 20.25 18.41
N LEU A 43 -6.11 19.96 17.40
CA LEU A 43 -7.58 20.01 17.48
C LEU A 43 -8.23 18.66 17.77
N SER A 44 -7.44 17.57 17.81
CA SER A 44 -7.96 16.24 18.02
C SER A 44 -7.73 15.77 19.46
N GLU A 45 -8.77 15.26 20.09
CA GLU A 45 -8.69 14.64 21.41
C GLU A 45 -7.99 13.28 21.35
N TYR A 46 -8.23 12.52 20.27
CA TYR A 46 -7.64 11.20 20.04
C TYR A 46 -6.96 11.11 18.68
N VAL A 47 -5.72 10.67 18.70
CA VAL A 47 -4.89 10.55 17.49
C VAL A 47 -4.39 9.11 17.32
N ASN A 48 -4.57 8.53 16.13
CA ASN A 48 -4.05 7.20 15.84
C ASN A 48 -3.37 7.12 14.47
N GLY A 49 -2.35 6.27 14.42
CA GLY A 49 -1.78 5.75 13.17
C GLY A 49 -2.53 4.49 12.72
N VAL A 50 -2.51 4.22 11.44
CA VAL A 50 -3.25 3.11 10.80
C VAL A 50 -2.51 1.76 10.83
N ALA A 51 -1.39 1.69 11.54
CA ALA A 51 -0.62 0.47 11.84
C ALA A 51 0.35 0.76 12.99
N LYS A 52 0.85 -0.27 13.67
CA LYS A 52 1.86 -0.14 14.74
C LYS A 52 3.06 0.67 14.26
N ARG A 53 3.66 0.28 13.12
CA ARG A 53 4.82 0.98 12.55
C ARG A 53 4.50 2.42 12.16
N HIS A 54 3.30 2.69 11.63
CA HIS A 54 2.87 4.04 11.30
C HIS A 54 2.80 4.92 12.57
N ALA A 55 2.23 4.42 13.66
CA ALA A 55 2.19 5.17 14.93
C ALA A 55 3.59 5.46 15.49
N GLU A 56 4.53 4.49 15.42
CA GLU A 56 5.93 4.69 15.82
C GLU A 56 6.59 5.83 15.04
N VAL A 57 6.50 5.79 13.70
CA VAL A 57 7.07 6.82 12.82
C VAL A 57 6.40 8.17 13.06
N SER A 58 5.07 8.19 13.23
CA SER A 58 4.34 9.44 13.51
C SER A 58 4.78 10.10 14.82
N ARG A 59 5.06 9.34 15.87
CA ARG A 59 5.61 9.88 17.12
C ARG A 59 7.00 10.50 16.94
N GLN A 60 7.81 9.93 16.04
CA GLN A 60 9.13 10.50 15.70
C GLN A 60 9.00 11.78 14.88
N MET A 61 8.04 11.82 13.94
CA MET A 61 7.78 13.00 13.10
C MET A 61 7.15 14.15 13.88
N PHE A 62 6.34 13.83 14.88
CA PHE A 62 5.58 14.79 15.69
C PHE A 62 5.84 14.56 17.19
N PRO A 63 7.04 14.93 17.70
CA PRO A 63 7.37 14.78 19.11
C PRO A 63 6.38 15.55 20.00
N GLY A 64 6.03 14.97 21.13
CA GLY A 64 5.10 15.56 22.10
C GLY A 64 3.64 15.15 21.89
N TYR A 65 3.29 14.50 20.78
CA TYR A 65 1.93 13.99 20.55
C TYR A 65 1.84 12.49 20.85
N ARG A 66 0.76 12.12 21.55
CA ARG A 66 0.45 10.70 21.81
C ARG A 66 -0.29 10.14 20.61
N VAL A 67 0.38 9.29 19.82
CA VAL A 67 -0.21 8.62 18.68
C VAL A 67 -0.44 7.14 19.01
N HIS A 68 -1.69 6.72 19.03
CA HIS A 68 -2.08 5.32 19.21
C HIS A 68 -1.93 4.53 17.91
N ALA A 69 -2.05 3.22 17.97
CA ALA A 69 -2.04 2.37 16.79
C ALA A 69 -3.38 1.64 16.67
N ILE A 70 -4.10 1.90 15.60
CA ILE A 70 -5.27 1.10 15.19
C ILE A 70 -4.97 0.56 13.80
N THR A 71 -4.62 -0.72 13.71
CA THR A 71 -4.28 -1.34 12.43
C THR A 71 -5.51 -1.40 11.53
N ASN A 72 -5.35 -0.97 10.29
CA ASN A 72 -6.41 -1.06 9.29
C ASN A 72 -6.89 -2.50 9.15
N GLY A 73 -8.20 -2.66 9.06
CA GLY A 73 -8.83 -3.95 8.76
C GLY A 73 -8.60 -4.37 7.31
N VAL A 74 -8.58 -5.68 7.11
CA VAL A 74 -8.54 -6.31 5.79
C VAL A 74 -9.73 -7.27 5.72
N HIS A 75 -10.48 -7.25 4.61
CA HIS A 75 -11.53 -8.23 4.38
C HIS A 75 -10.92 -9.48 3.73
N PRO A 76 -10.68 -10.58 4.49
CA PRO A 76 -9.88 -11.72 4.02
C PRO A 76 -10.42 -12.33 2.73
N PHE A 77 -11.73 -12.55 2.66
CA PHE A 77 -12.36 -13.17 1.50
C PHE A 77 -12.18 -12.34 0.21
N THR A 78 -12.35 -11.02 0.27
CA THR A 78 -12.19 -10.14 -0.92
C THR A 78 -10.76 -10.15 -1.45
N TRP A 79 -9.77 -10.15 -0.56
CA TRP A 79 -8.37 -10.00 -0.94
C TRP A 79 -7.64 -11.33 -1.17
N THR A 80 -8.31 -12.46 -0.98
CA THR A 80 -7.76 -13.78 -1.28
C THR A 80 -8.19 -14.22 -2.67
N ALA A 81 -7.25 -14.64 -3.51
CA ALA A 81 -7.53 -15.16 -4.84
C ALA A 81 -8.38 -16.43 -4.78
N LYS A 82 -9.27 -16.62 -5.78
CA LYS A 82 -10.22 -17.73 -5.80
C LYS A 82 -9.60 -19.12 -5.54
N PRO A 83 -8.47 -19.51 -6.14
CA PRO A 83 -7.85 -20.81 -5.85
C PRO A 83 -7.46 -20.98 -4.39
N PHE A 84 -6.95 -19.91 -3.75
CA PHE A 84 -6.62 -19.93 -2.33
C PHE A 84 -7.85 -19.91 -1.43
N ARG A 85 -8.95 -19.25 -1.83
CA ARG A 85 -10.21 -19.35 -1.10
C ARG A 85 -10.69 -20.82 -1.06
N THR A 86 -10.72 -21.47 -2.21
CA THR A 86 -11.10 -22.90 -2.30
C THR A 86 -10.20 -23.78 -1.44
N LEU A 87 -8.87 -23.53 -1.47
CA LEU A 87 -7.91 -24.24 -0.63
C LEU A 87 -8.21 -24.05 0.86
N TYR A 88 -8.41 -22.81 1.29
CA TYR A 88 -8.67 -22.49 2.70
C TYR A 88 -10.06 -22.98 3.16
N ASP A 89 -11.07 -22.92 2.31
CA ASP A 89 -12.41 -23.46 2.62
C ASP A 89 -12.35 -24.96 2.89
N HIS A 90 -11.46 -25.68 2.18
CA HIS A 90 -11.28 -27.10 2.34
C HIS A 90 -10.50 -27.47 3.62
N TYR A 91 -9.34 -26.84 3.83
CA TYR A 91 -8.41 -27.23 4.91
C TYR A 91 -8.63 -26.47 6.22
N LEU A 92 -9.18 -25.27 6.15
CA LEU A 92 -9.35 -24.34 7.29
C LEU A 92 -10.75 -23.72 7.27
N PRO A 93 -11.83 -24.54 7.34
CA PRO A 93 -13.20 -24.03 7.26
C PRO A 93 -13.44 -22.92 8.31
N GLY A 94 -14.07 -21.83 7.89
CA GLY A 94 -14.31 -20.65 8.75
C GLY A 94 -13.21 -19.58 8.72
N TRP A 95 -12.11 -19.78 8.00
CA TRP A 95 -10.96 -18.86 7.91
C TRP A 95 -11.35 -17.42 7.55
N CYS A 96 -12.37 -17.21 6.75
CA CYS A 96 -12.78 -15.86 6.32
C CYS A 96 -13.46 -15.06 7.44
N HIS A 97 -14.01 -15.70 8.44
CA HIS A 97 -14.61 -15.08 9.64
C HIS A 97 -13.65 -15.09 10.84
N GLN A 98 -12.72 -16.02 10.85
CA GLN A 98 -11.68 -16.18 11.87
C GLN A 98 -10.31 -16.30 11.18
N PRO A 99 -9.73 -15.20 10.68
CA PRO A 99 -8.48 -15.23 9.91
C PRO A 99 -7.27 -15.73 10.71
N GLU A 100 -7.39 -15.80 12.03
CA GLU A 100 -6.40 -16.41 12.93
C GLU A 100 -6.20 -17.92 12.65
N LEU A 101 -7.19 -18.58 12.06
CA LEU A 101 -7.08 -19.98 11.65
C LEU A 101 -5.97 -20.18 10.60
N LEU A 102 -5.64 -19.15 9.82
CA LEU A 102 -4.54 -19.20 8.82
C LEU A 102 -3.16 -19.43 9.46
N VAL A 103 -2.99 -19.18 10.75
CA VAL A 103 -1.75 -19.54 11.49
C VAL A 103 -1.50 -21.06 11.44
N ARG A 104 -2.53 -21.86 11.27
CA ARG A 104 -2.45 -23.32 11.19
C ARG A 104 -2.16 -23.84 9.78
N ALA A 105 -2.00 -22.98 8.80
CA ALA A 105 -1.84 -23.38 7.40
C ALA A 105 -0.61 -24.26 7.19
N ASP A 106 0.48 -23.99 7.89
CA ASP A 106 1.74 -24.76 7.82
C ASP A 106 1.60 -26.21 8.27
N CYS A 107 0.72 -26.51 9.20
CA CYS A 107 0.50 -27.88 9.69
C CYS A 107 -0.73 -28.56 9.10
N CYS A 108 -1.67 -27.80 8.49
CA CYS A 108 -2.94 -28.35 8.02
C CYS A 108 -3.02 -28.48 6.49
N ILE A 109 -2.26 -27.69 5.74
CA ILE A 109 -2.33 -27.65 4.27
C ILE A 109 -1.09 -28.32 3.67
N PRO A 110 -1.26 -29.39 2.86
CA PRO A 110 -0.11 -29.99 2.14
C PRO A 110 0.54 -29.02 1.17
N ASP A 111 1.87 -29.04 1.08
CA ASP A 111 2.63 -28.21 0.17
C ASP A 111 2.18 -28.33 -1.30
N ASP A 112 1.80 -29.52 -1.74
CA ASP A 112 1.34 -29.75 -3.11
C ASP A 112 0.02 -29.03 -3.38
N ALA A 113 -0.89 -29.01 -2.41
CA ALA A 113 -2.15 -28.26 -2.53
C ALA A 113 -1.90 -26.73 -2.62
N VAL A 114 -0.91 -26.21 -1.87
CA VAL A 114 -0.49 -24.81 -1.97
C VAL A 114 0.11 -24.51 -3.35
N ARG A 115 0.98 -25.42 -3.85
CA ARG A 115 1.57 -25.26 -5.20
C ARG A 115 0.50 -25.27 -6.29
N GLU A 116 -0.47 -26.14 -6.20
CA GLU A 116 -1.57 -26.21 -7.16
C GLU A 116 -2.41 -24.94 -7.15
N ALA A 117 -2.83 -24.45 -5.98
CA ALA A 117 -3.59 -23.20 -5.84
C ALA A 117 -2.81 -22.01 -6.41
N ARG A 118 -1.50 -21.95 -6.16
CA ARG A 118 -0.60 -20.92 -6.72
C ARG A 118 -0.51 -21.01 -8.25
N GLN A 119 -0.41 -22.20 -8.81
CA GLN A 119 -0.35 -22.41 -10.26
C GLN A 119 -1.66 -21.98 -10.93
N GLN A 120 -2.80 -22.34 -10.35
CA GLN A 120 -4.11 -21.91 -10.83
C GLN A 120 -4.25 -20.38 -10.78
N ALA A 121 -3.82 -19.74 -9.69
CA ALA A 121 -3.84 -18.27 -9.57
C ALA A 121 -2.92 -17.60 -10.61
N LYS A 122 -1.73 -18.16 -10.86
CA LYS A 122 -0.80 -17.69 -11.89
C LYS A 122 -1.41 -17.81 -13.28
N GLN A 123 -2.03 -18.95 -13.60
CA GLN A 123 -2.69 -19.16 -14.88
C GLN A 123 -3.80 -18.13 -15.12
N GLY A 124 -4.63 -17.85 -14.12
CA GLY A 124 -5.66 -16.81 -14.21
C GLY A 124 -5.08 -15.40 -14.43
N LEU A 125 -3.89 -15.09 -13.90
CA LEU A 125 -3.19 -13.84 -14.19
C LEU A 125 -2.71 -13.80 -15.65
N ILE A 126 -2.08 -14.86 -16.14
CA ILE A 126 -1.59 -14.98 -17.52
C ILE A 126 -2.74 -14.78 -18.52
N GLU A 127 -3.85 -15.45 -18.31
CA GLU A 127 -5.06 -15.32 -19.13
C GLU A 127 -5.59 -13.87 -19.14
N ARG A 128 -5.63 -13.22 -17.98
CA ARG A 128 -6.06 -11.82 -17.88
C ARG A 128 -5.12 -10.86 -18.61
N VAL A 129 -3.80 -11.06 -18.51
CA VAL A 129 -2.80 -10.28 -19.24
C VAL A 129 -2.98 -10.49 -20.73
N HIS A 130 -3.14 -11.73 -21.18
CA HIS A 130 -3.37 -12.05 -22.58
C HIS A 130 -4.65 -11.37 -23.13
N GLN A 131 -5.75 -11.49 -22.41
CA GLN A 131 -7.04 -10.87 -22.81
C GLN A 131 -6.97 -9.35 -22.91
N ARG A 132 -6.18 -8.68 -22.06
CA ARG A 132 -6.12 -7.21 -22.03
C ARG A 132 -5.04 -6.62 -22.92
N MET A 133 -3.93 -7.31 -23.06
CA MET A 133 -2.72 -6.78 -23.67
C MET A 133 -2.29 -7.55 -24.92
N GLY A 134 -2.90 -8.71 -25.22
CA GLY A 134 -2.46 -9.60 -26.30
C GLY A 134 -1.11 -10.29 -26.04
N VAL A 135 -0.51 -10.09 -24.86
CA VAL A 135 0.81 -10.64 -24.50
C VAL A 135 0.64 -12.03 -23.88
N ILE A 136 1.41 -12.99 -24.34
CA ILE A 136 1.46 -14.33 -23.79
C ILE A 136 2.65 -14.42 -22.84
N LEU A 137 2.37 -14.68 -21.57
CA LEU A 137 3.40 -14.93 -20.56
C LEU A 137 3.65 -16.42 -20.42
N ASP A 138 4.91 -16.80 -20.16
CA ASP A 138 5.30 -18.18 -19.93
C ASP A 138 4.93 -18.61 -18.50
N ALA A 139 4.16 -19.68 -18.38
CA ALA A 139 3.73 -20.23 -17.10
C ALA A 139 4.89 -20.83 -16.27
N GLN A 140 6.00 -21.23 -16.91
CA GLN A 140 7.16 -21.79 -16.23
C GLN A 140 8.12 -20.72 -15.70
N VAL A 141 8.09 -19.52 -16.25
CA VAL A 141 8.96 -18.41 -15.87
C VAL A 141 8.33 -17.61 -14.71
N PRO A 142 9.08 -17.27 -13.63
CA PRO A 142 8.58 -16.44 -12.55
C PRO A 142 8.03 -15.10 -13.02
N ILE A 143 6.96 -14.62 -12.37
CA ILE A 143 6.37 -13.30 -12.63
C ILE A 143 6.59 -12.42 -11.40
N LEU A 144 7.24 -11.26 -11.61
CA LEU A 144 7.32 -10.18 -10.64
C LEU A 144 6.16 -9.22 -10.87
N GLY A 145 5.32 -9.03 -9.88
CA GLY A 145 4.14 -8.17 -9.96
C GLY A 145 4.30 -6.89 -9.14
N PHE A 146 4.05 -5.73 -9.75
CA PHE A 146 3.85 -4.47 -9.05
C PHE A 146 2.46 -3.94 -9.37
N ALA A 147 1.54 -4.02 -8.39
CA ALA A 147 0.14 -3.63 -8.53
C ALA A 147 -0.22 -2.58 -7.48
N ARG A 148 0.13 -1.33 -7.73
CA ARG A 148 -0.04 -0.19 -6.82
C ARG A 148 -0.35 1.09 -7.59
N ARG A 149 -0.81 2.15 -6.89
CA ARG A 149 -0.82 3.50 -7.46
C ARG A 149 0.60 3.90 -7.89
N MET A 150 0.74 4.38 -9.12
CA MET A 150 2.01 4.87 -9.66
C MET A 150 2.25 6.28 -9.13
N THR A 151 2.85 6.36 -7.94
CA THR A 151 3.21 7.61 -7.25
C THR A 151 4.67 7.52 -6.80
N ALA A 152 5.38 8.63 -6.79
CA ALA A 152 6.81 8.70 -6.48
C ALA A 152 7.17 7.96 -5.17
N TYR A 153 6.38 8.14 -4.09
CA TYR A 153 6.68 7.49 -2.81
C TYR A 153 6.50 5.96 -2.82
N LYS A 154 5.79 5.38 -3.81
CA LYS A 154 5.70 3.93 -4.03
C LYS A 154 6.89 3.36 -4.79
N ARG A 155 7.72 4.24 -5.36
CA ARG A 155 8.94 3.90 -6.08
C ARG A 155 8.75 2.80 -7.12
N PRO A 156 7.87 3.00 -8.13
CA PRO A 156 7.63 2.01 -9.18
C PRO A 156 8.87 1.72 -10.03
N ASP A 157 9.78 2.66 -10.11
CA ASP A 157 11.06 2.65 -10.82
C ASP A 157 12.19 1.90 -10.09
N LEU A 158 12.02 1.60 -8.80
CA LEU A 158 13.07 1.01 -7.96
C LEU A 158 13.67 -0.28 -8.55
N LEU A 159 12.84 -1.11 -9.21
CA LEU A 159 13.31 -2.33 -9.85
C LEU A 159 14.34 -2.04 -10.97
N PHE A 160 14.25 -0.88 -11.58
CA PHE A 160 15.06 -0.45 -12.73
C PHE A 160 16.22 0.47 -12.36
N ALA A 161 16.42 0.75 -11.05
CA ALA A 161 17.46 1.67 -10.58
C ALA A 161 18.88 1.21 -10.93
N ASP A 162 19.11 -0.11 -11.04
CA ASP A 162 20.37 -0.71 -11.48
C ASP A 162 20.09 -1.69 -12.63
N LEU A 163 20.04 -1.17 -13.84
CA LEU A 163 19.71 -1.96 -15.04
C LEU A 163 20.79 -2.99 -15.38
N GLU A 164 22.06 -2.71 -15.13
CA GLU A 164 23.13 -3.66 -15.42
C GLU A 164 23.04 -4.88 -14.53
N ARG A 165 22.83 -4.67 -13.23
CA ARG A 165 22.58 -5.75 -12.27
C ARG A 165 21.32 -6.54 -12.63
N LEU A 166 20.24 -5.84 -12.99
CA LEU A 166 18.98 -6.47 -13.39
C LEU A 166 19.17 -7.37 -14.63
N ARG A 167 19.93 -6.89 -15.63
CA ARG A 167 20.27 -7.67 -16.84
C ARG A 167 21.08 -8.93 -16.52
N VAL A 168 22.05 -8.83 -15.62
CA VAL A 168 22.84 -9.99 -15.18
C VAL A 168 21.94 -11.04 -14.53
N ILE A 169 21.06 -10.59 -13.61
CA ILE A 169 20.10 -11.48 -12.94
C ILE A 169 19.16 -12.13 -13.96
N ALA A 170 18.60 -11.35 -14.90
CA ALA A 170 17.65 -11.86 -15.89
C ALA A 170 18.27 -12.88 -16.85
N ARG A 171 19.58 -12.79 -17.14
CA ARG A 171 20.30 -13.79 -17.94
C ARG A 171 20.49 -15.11 -17.21
N GLN A 172 20.72 -15.07 -15.90
CA GLN A 172 20.94 -16.27 -15.09
C GLN A 172 19.61 -16.89 -14.62
N HIS A 173 18.64 -16.05 -14.31
CA HIS A 173 17.33 -16.41 -13.77
C HIS A 173 16.23 -15.63 -14.51
N PRO A 174 15.76 -16.14 -15.64
CA PRO A 174 14.72 -15.48 -16.42
C PRO A 174 13.47 -15.20 -15.59
N PHE A 175 12.91 -14.02 -15.72
CA PHE A 175 11.65 -13.61 -15.09
C PHE A 175 10.86 -12.69 -16.02
N GLN A 176 9.60 -12.54 -15.72
CA GLN A 176 8.66 -11.66 -16.42
C GLN A 176 8.15 -10.59 -15.46
N ILE A 177 7.78 -9.42 -15.94
CA ILE A 177 7.33 -8.31 -15.11
C ILE A 177 5.93 -7.91 -15.54
N VAL A 178 5.03 -7.77 -14.55
CA VAL A 178 3.68 -7.24 -14.73
C VAL A 178 3.51 -6.01 -13.86
N LEU A 179 3.36 -4.85 -14.49
CA LEU A 179 3.10 -3.59 -13.80
C LEU A 179 1.62 -3.22 -14.01
N ALA A 180 0.92 -2.93 -12.92
CA ALA A 180 -0.47 -2.53 -12.95
C ALA A 180 -0.73 -1.41 -11.94
N GLY A 181 -1.28 -0.30 -12.40
CA GLY A 181 -1.59 0.83 -11.53
C GLY A 181 -2.14 2.01 -12.31
N LYS A 182 -2.68 2.98 -11.57
CA LYS A 182 -3.06 4.29 -12.09
C LYS A 182 -2.14 5.35 -11.47
N ALA A 183 -1.62 6.25 -12.29
CA ALA A 183 -1.06 7.51 -11.82
C ALA A 183 -2.19 8.49 -11.48
N HIS A 184 -1.92 9.43 -10.57
CA HIS A 184 -2.80 10.57 -10.40
C HIS A 184 -2.65 11.49 -11.64
N PRO A 185 -3.72 12.15 -12.15
CA PRO A 185 -3.61 13.02 -13.33
C PRO A 185 -2.60 14.17 -13.20
N ARG A 186 -2.19 14.49 -11.97
CA ARG A 186 -1.17 15.51 -11.68
C ARG A 186 0.21 14.94 -11.37
N ASP A 187 0.36 13.62 -11.31
CA ASP A 187 1.66 12.94 -11.19
C ASP A 187 2.23 12.82 -12.61
N GLY A 188 2.85 13.88 -13.11
CA GLY A 188 3.39 13.99 -14.46
C GLY A 188 4.86 13.56 -14.59
N ASP A 189 5.44 12.95 -13.55
CA ASP A 189 6.82 12.49 -13.50
C ASP A 189 6.97 11.02 -13.89
#